data_a392c4c88ba623374c31f28215505b51
#
_entry.id   a392c4c88ba623374c31f28215505b51
#
_cell.length_a   1.000
_cell.length_b   1.000
_cell.length_c   1.000
_cell.angle_alpha   90.00
_cell.angle_beta   90.00
_cell.angle_gamma   90.00
#
_symmetry.space_group_name_H-M   'P 1'
#
loop_
_entity.id
_entity.type
_entity.pdbx_description
1 polymer ?
#
loop_
_entity_poly.entity_id
_entity_poly.type
_entity_poly.pdbx_seq_one_letter_code
_entity_poly.pdbx_strand_id
1 'polypeptide(L)'
;TEYRERRDHYAYYGANRPHDGFDTDRDAFLGRFGAFSLPAQVARGESGQSVASGWAPIACHRFDLALAPGAEERITLVLGYQKNPRDKKFEAPGVVRKDGARRVLQRFSDDAAVDRALSELREHWDALLNRFQIQSADEKLDRMVNIWNQYQCMVTFNLSRSASYFESGTGRGMGFRDSCQDLLGFVHLIPERARERILDIAAVQFADGSTYHQYQPLTKRGNNDVGSGFNDDPLWLVACAAAYVRETGDASILKELVPFDNAPGSEQPLFEHLRRSIRFTLNHLGPHGLPLIGRADWNDCLNLNCFSEEPGESFQTCGNFESGKAESVFIAGMFVQYGREYAELCRRFGDPAEGEEVLRAVADMEKSVLAHGWDGEWYLRAYDAFGNKVGSKECGEGKIFVEPQGFCALAGIGRAEGLCEKALHSAREHLLNDFGLELLWPPYTTYRKELGEITSYPPGYKENGSVFSHNNPWVSIAAATLGRGDEAFDLYRRICPAYVEELSEIHGTEPYVYSQTIAGRASKRLGQAKNSWLTGTAAWAFVGVTQYILGIRPDYDALIVRPVLPKSLEGFEARRLFRGTVYDIRVRRGGEPGLWIDGARVEGDRVPVQTGRARVSVEVALREVD
;
A
#
# COMPACT_ATOMS: atom_id res chain seq x y z
N THR A 1 -20.97 9.13 -18.29
CA THR A 1 -19.59 8.62 -18.18
C THR A 1 -19.61 7.09 -18.20
N GLU A 2 -18.76 6.48 -18.99
CA GLU A 2 -18.65 5.02 -19.20
C GLU A 2 -18.48 4.24 -17.90
N TYR A 3 -17.85 4.85 -16.92
CA TYR A 3 -17.46 4.22 -15.65
C TYR A 3 -18.50 4.35 -14.54
N ARG A 4 -19.66 4.95 -14.80
CA ARG A 4 -20.68 5.19 -13.78
C ARG A 4 -21.95 4.45 -14.09
N GLU A 5 -22.24 3.44 -13.32
CA GLU A 5 -23.57 2.82 -13.31
C GLU A 5 -24.49 3.60 -12.37
N ARG A 6 -25.60 4.11 -12.90
CA ARG A 6 -26.65 4.70 -12.06
C ARG A 6 -27.36 3.57 -11.33
N ARG A 7 -27.26 3.56 -10.02
CA ARG A 7 -27.91 2.58 -9.16
C ARG A 7 -29.06 3.20 -8.39
N ASP A 8 -30.08 2.39 -8.11
CA ASP A 8 -31.26 2.86 -7.38
C ASP A 8 -31.05 2.63 -5.86
N HIS A 9 -30.13 3.42 -5.30
CA HIS A 9 -29.75 3.36 -3.91
C HIS A 9 -30.42 4.44 -3.08
N TYR A 10 -30.63 4.16 -1.80
CA TYR A 10 -31.01 5.15 -0.81
C TYR A 10 -30.28 4.90 0.51
N ALA A 11 -29.95 5.98 1.22
CA ALA A 11 -29.50 5.92 2.60
C ALA A 11 -30.72 6.00 3.53
N TYR A 12 -30.61 5.41 4.70
CA TYR A 12 -31.63 5.51 5.73
C TYR A 12 -31.00 5.67 7.12
N TYR A 13 -31.73 6.31 7.99
CA TYR A 13 -31.38 6.49 9.38
C TYR A 13 -32.59 6.18 10.24
N GLY A 14 -32.40 5.49 11.36
CA GLY A 14 -33.49 5.11 12.24
C GLY A 14 -32.98 4.77 13.65
N ALA A 15 -33.92 4.59 14.56
CA ALA A 15 -33.65 4.23 15.94
C ALA A 15 -34.48 3.00 16.36
N ASN A 16 -34.05 2.35 17.44
CA ASN A 16 -34.77 1.23 18.05
C ASN A 16 -36.02 1.66 18.84
N ARG A 17 -36.30 2.97 18.92
CA ARG A 17 -37.47 3.54 19.56
C ARG A 17 -38.04 4.69 18.74
N PRO A 18 -39.33 5.07 18.96
CA PRO A 18 -39.89 6.29 18.38
C PRO A 18 -39.10 7.53 18.84
N HIS A 19 -38.89 8.46 17.92
CA HIS A 19 -38.33 9.78 18.21
C HIS A 19 -39.43 10.80 18.41
N ASP A 20 -39.15 11.84 19.21
CA ASP A 20 -40.10 12.93 19.50
C ASP A 20 -39.97 14.09 18.50
N GLY A 21 -38.85 14.10 17.74
CA GLY A 21 -38.62 15.05 16.67
C GLY A 21 -37.46 14.67 15.78
N PHE A 22 -37.36 15.32 14.62
CA PHE A 22 -36.30 15.11 13.68
C PHE A 22 -35.92 16.37 12.92
N ASP A 23 -34.71 16.37 12.33
CA ASP A 23 -34.28 17.33 11.32
C ASP A 23 -33.45 16.61 10.26
N THR A 24 -33.69 16.93 8.99
CA THR A 24 -32.90 16.39 7.87
C THR A 24 -32.23 17.47 7.03
N ASP A 25 -32.58 18.75 7.23
CA ASP A 25 -31.94 19.90 6.57
C ASP A 25 -30.90 20.53 7.50
N ARG A 26 -29.62 20.48 7.05
CA ARG A 26 -28.50 20.97 7.83
C ARG A 26 -28.61 22.47 8.15
N ASP A 27 -29.02 23.28 7.19
CA ASP A 27 -29.02 24.74 7.34
C ASP A 27 -30.15 25.18 8.28
N ALA A 28 -31.29 24.49 8.20
CA ALA A 28 -32.38 24.67 9.16
C ALA A 28 -31.99 24.24 10.58
N PHE A 29 -31.25 23.12 10.70
CA PHE A 29 -30.78 22.60 11.99
C PHE A 29 -29.71 23.49 12.62
N LEU A 30 -28.69 23.90 11.87
CA LEU A 30 -27.62 24.75 12.36
C LEU A 30 -28.08 26.19 12.62
N GLY A 31 -29.02 26.68 11.83
CA GLY A 31 -29.40 28.09 11.77
C GLY A 31 -28.46 28.93 10.90
N ARG A 32 -28.90 30.11 10.54
CA ARG A 32 -28.13 31.01 9.68
C ARG A 32 -26.81 31.40 10.35
N PHE A 33 -25.70 31.14 9.69
CA PHE A 33 -24.34 31.33 10.21
C PHE A 33 -23.98 30.47 11.44
N GLY A 34 -24.77 29.42 11.73
CA GLY A 34 -24.52 28.49 12.82
C GLY A 34 -23.44 27.44 12.46
N ALA A 35 -22.93 26.78 13.49
CA ALA A 35 -21.94 25.69 13.36
C ALA A 35 -22.38 24.48 14.20
N PHE A 36 -21.74 23.31 13.92
CA PHE A 36 -22.01 22.08 14.68
C PHE A 36 -21.64 22.17 16.16
N SER A 37 -20.78 23.09 16.55
CA SER A 37 -20.44 23.35 17.95
C SER A 37 -21.61 23.90 18.77
N LEU A 38 -22.57 24.61 18.11
CA LEU A 38 -23.78 25.14 18.76
C LEU A 38 -24.92 25.24 17.72
N PRO A 39 -25.54 24.11 17.33
CA PRO A 39 -26.68 24.15 16.41
C PRO A 39 -27.86 24.88 17.00
N ALA A 40 -28.55 25.69 16.19
CA ALA A 40 -29.67 26.53 16.67
C ALA A 40 -30.82 25.69 17.26
N GLN A 41 -31.13 24.53 16.68
CA GLN A 41 -32.19 23.66 17.19
C GLN A 41 -31.79 23.02 18.54
N VAL A 42 -30.53 22.65 18.72
CA VAL A 42 -30.02 22.12 20.00
C VAL A 42 -30.05 23.20 21.07
N ALA A 43 -29.62 24.42 20.73
CA ALA A 43 -29.65 25.56 21.67
C ALA A 43 -31.07 25.92 22.14
N ARG A 44 -32.09 25.69 21.30
CA ARG A 44 -33.50 25.90 21.63
C ARG A 44 -34.14 24.72 22.35
N GLY A 45 -33.52 23.55 22.34
CA GLY A 45 -34.11 22.31 22.83
C GLY A 45 -35.28 21.80 21.97
N GLU A 46 -35.33 22.17 20.71
CA GLU A 46 -36.43 21.88 19.79
C GLU A 46 -35.93 21.14 18.54
N SER A 47 -36.83 20.54 17.78
CA SER A 47 -36.57 20.08 16.42
C SER A 47 -37.48 20.85 15.46
N GLY A 48 -36.90 21.22 14.31
CA GLY A 48 -37.63 21.96 13.27
C GLY A 48 -38.51 21.08 12.39
N GLN A 49 -38.42 19.76 12.52
CA GLN A 49 -39.01 18.77 11.61
C GLN A 49 -38.69 19.09 10.14
N SER A 50 -37.50 19.60 9.93
CA SER A 50 -37.04 20.03 8.60
C SER A 50 -36.81 18.85 7.67
N VAL A 51 -37.11 19.04 6.37
CA VAL A 51 -36.91 18.05 5.33
C VAL A 51 -35.97 18.63 4.28
N ALA A 52 -34.79 18.03 4.13
CA ALA A 52 -33.82 18.44 3.12
C ALA A 52 -34.35 18.18 1.69
N SER A 53 -34.09 19.12 0.81
CA SER A 53 -34.44 19.03 -0.61
C SER A 53 -33.18 19.16 -1.47
N GLY A 54 -32.47 18.08 -1.66
CA GLY A 54 -31.34 17.96 -2.61
C GLY A 54 -30.02 18.62 -2.18
N TRP A 55 -29.94 19.25 -1.00
CA TRP A 55 -28.75 19.94 -0.52
C TRP A 55 -28.44 19.59 0.93
N ALA A 56 -27.18 19.26 1.21
CA ALA A 56 -26.60 19.04 2.52
C ALA A 56 -27.52 18.34 3.55
N PRO A 57 -28.03 17.12 3.27
CA PRO A 57 -28.89 16.40 4.19
C PRO A 57 -28.11 15.99 5.45
N ILE A 58 -28.81 15.99 6.59
CA ILE A 58 -28.36 15.42 7.85
C ILE A 58 -29.34 14.36 8.34
N ALA A 59 -28.95 13.61 9.35
CA ALA A 59 -29.82 12.69 10.07
C ALA A 59 -29.79 13.07 11.56
N CYS A 60 -30.87 13.68 12.04
CA CYS A 60 -31.02 14.08 13.43
C CYS A 60 -32.33 13.56 13.98
N HIS A 61 -32.29 12.87 15.12
CA HIS A 61 -33.46 12.53 15.93
C HIS A 61 -33.37 13.22 17.28
N ARG A 62 -34.51 13.64 17.80
CA ARG A 62 -34.68 14.14 19.17
C ARG A 62 -35.45 13.12 19.98
N PHE A 63 -34.99 12.86 21.21
CA PHE A 63 -35.63 11.99 22.19
C PHE A 63 -35.81 12.78 23.49
N ASP A 64 -37.03 12.86 23.98
CA ASP A 64 -37.34 13.48 25.26
C ASP A 64 -37.33 12.39 26.35
N LEU A 65 -36.37 12.47 27.26
CA LEU A 65 -36.13 11.44 28.26
C LEU A 65 -36.36 11.99 29.68
N ALA A 66 -37.09 11.22 30.49
CA ALA A 66 -37.18 11.46 31.92
C ALA A 66 -36.50 10.32 32.66
N LEU A 67 -35.32 10.60 33.23
CA LEU A 67 -34.50 9.59 33.93
C LEU A 67 -34.60 9.81 35.45
N ALA A 68 -35.00 8.75 36.19
CA ALA A 68 -34.89 8.75 37.65
C ALA A 68 -33.42 8.63 38.06
N PRO A 69 -33.04 9.00 39.31
CA PRO A 69 -31.70 8.85 39.80
C PRO A 69 -31.20 7.40 39.67
N GLY A 70 -30.06 7.22 39.00
CA GLY A 70 -29.48 5.89 38.73
C GLY A 70 -30.12 5.11 37.56
N ALA A 71 -31.14 5.65 36.88
CA ALA A 71 -31.73 5.03 35.71
C ALA A 71 -30.84 5.26 34.46
N GLU A 72 -30.77 4.25 33.61
CA GLU A 72 -30.06 4.28 32.33
C GLU A 72 -31.07 4.03 31.19
N GLU A 73 -30.86 4.67 30.08
CA GLU A 73 -31.63 4.44 28.85
C GLU A 73 -30.67 4.26 27.69
N ARG A 74 -30.84 3.18 26.94
CA ARG A 74 -30.00 2.84 25.78
C ARG A 74 -30.75 3.09 24.49
N ILE A 75 -30.18 3.91 23.61
CA ILE A 75 -30.73 4.18 22.29
C ILE A 75 -29.79 3.67 21.23
N THR A 76 -30.27 2.79 20.37
CA THR A 76 -29.53 2.28 19.22
C THR A 76 -29.94 3.06 17.97
N LEU A 77 -28.96 3.69 17.34
CA LEU A 77 -29.12 4.39 16.07
C LEU A 77 -28.52 3.54 14.95
N VAL A 78 -29.23 3.44 13.84
CA VAL A 78 -28.80 2.68 12.66
C VAL A 78 -28.74 3.61 11.45
N LEU A 79 -27.53 3.83 10.92
CA LEU A 79 -27.29 4.44 9.62
C LEU A 79 -27.04 3.32 8.62
N GLY A 80 -27.76 3.32 7.52
CA GLY A 80 -27.67 2.24 6.55
C GLY A 80 -27.84 2.72 5.11
N TYR A 81 -27.64 1.78 4.22
CA TYR A 81 -27.65 1.97 2.79
C TYR A 81 -28.29 0.74 2.12
N GLN A 82 -29.21 0.98 1.18
CA GLN A 82 -29.98 -0.07 0.52
C GLN A 82 -30.10 0.19 -0.97
N LYS A 83 -29.94 -0.88 -1.76
CA LYS A 83 -30.26 -0.88 -3.19
C LYS A 83 -31.63 -1.53 -3.40
N ASN A 84 -32.51 -0.84 -4.13
CA ASN A 84 -33.74 -1.43 -4.65
C ASN A 84 -33.55 -1.91 -6.09
N PRO A 85 -34.20 -2.99 -6.55
CA PRO A 85 -34.32 -3.28 -7.96
C PRO A 85 -34.98 -2.10 -8.70
N ARG A 86 -34.53 -1.80 -9.90
CA ARG A 86 -34.97 -0.62 -10.67
C ARG A 86 -36.48 -0.60 -10.92
N ASP A 87 -37.05 -1.76 -11.19
CA ASP A 87 -38.49 -1.97 -11.41
C ASP A 87 -39.31 -1.91 -10.12
N LYS A 88 -38.66 -1.97 -8.95
CA LYS A 88 -39.29 -1.99 -7.62
C LYS A 88 -38.75 -0.88 -6.70
N LYS A 89 -38.34 0.22 -7.29
CA LYS A 89 -37.78 1.35 -6.55
C LYS A 89 -38.78 2.01 -5.60
N PHE A 90 -40.04 2.12 -6.04
CA PHE A 90 -41.12 2.76 -5.31
C PHE A 90 -42.19 1.75 -4.88
N GLU A 91 -42.78 1.93 -3.72
CA GLU A 91 -43.98 1.20 -3.25
C GLU A 91 -45.28 1.93 -3.58
N ALA A 92 -45.20 3.26 -3.79
CA ALA A 92 -46.27 4.13 -4.28
C ALA A 92 -45.63 5.33 -5.03
N PRO A 93 -46.39 6.13 -5.81
CA PRO A 93 -45.86 7.30 -6.48
C PRO A 93 -45.08 8.23 -5.53
N GLY A 94 -43.78 8.41 -5.79
CA GLY A 94 -42.89 9.24 -4.96
C GLY A 94 -42.46 8.63 -3.62
N VAL A 95 -42.92 7.43 -3.26
CA VAL A 95 -42.59 6.77 -1.99
C VAL A 95 -41.57 5.65 -2.24
N VAL A 96 -40.36 5.87 -1.84
CA VAL A 96 -39.27 4.88 -1.96
C VAL A 96 -39.61 3.63 -1.12
N ARG A 97 -39.45 2.45 -1.70
CA ARG A 97 -39.64 1.17 -1.01
C ARG A 97 -38.61 1.00 0.11
N LYS A 98 -39.07 0.83 1.34
CA LYS A 98 -38.24 0.82 2.56
C LYS A 98 -38.13 -0.57 3.23
N ASP A 99 -38.59 -1.64 2.58
CA ASP A 99 -38.63 -2.98 3.20
C ASP A 99 -37.22 -3.46 3.64
N GLY A 100 -36.19 -3.16 2.86
CA GLY A 100 -34.81 -3.48 3.21
C GLY A 100 -34.35 -2.75 4.49
N ALA A 101 -34.58 -1.44 4.55
CA ALA A 101 -34.26 -0.63 5.71
C ALA A 101 -35.05 -1.09 6.97
N ARG A 102 -36.36 -1.33 6.83
CA ARG A 102 -37.22 -1.81 7.94
C ARG A 102 -36.73 -3.12 8.52
N ARG A 103 -36.31 -4.09 7.68
CA ARG A 103 -35.74 -5.36 8.17
C ARG A 103 -34.48 -5.17 8.98
N VAL A 104 -33.58 -4.27 8.56
CA VAL A 104 -32.35 -3.98 9.30
C VAL A 104 -32.66 -3.28 10.63
N LEU A 105 -33.56 -2.29 10.64
CA LEU A 105 -33.99 -1.62 11.86
C LEU A 105 -34.63 -2.62 12.84
N GLN A 106 -35.47 -3.54 12.33
CA GLN A 106 -36.08 -4.57 13.15
C GLN A 106 -35.05 -5.54 13.73
N ARG A 107 -33.98 -5.89 12.97
CA ARG A 107 -32.89 -6.75 13.47
C ARG A 107 -32.21 -6.12 14.70
N PHE A 108 -32.07 -4.81 14.75
CA PHE A 108 -31.41 -4.08 15.82
C PHE A 108 -32.38 -3.35 16.76
N SER A 109 -33.61 -3.88 16.88
CA SER A 109 -34.64 -3.27 17.73
C SER A 109 -34.43 -3.51 19.23
N ASP A 110 -33.67 -4.54 19.61
CA ASP A 110 -33.35 -4.84 21.00
C ASP A 110 -31.84 -4.86 21.28
N ASP A 111 -31.46 -4.57 22.51
CA ASP A 111 -30.07 -4.46 22.94
C ASP A 111 -29.29 -5.77 22.82
N ALA A 112 -29.96 -6.91 23.07
CA ALA A 112 -29.30 -8.20 22.95
C ALA A 112 -28.89 -8.53 21.50
N ALA A 113 -29.68 -8.09 20.51
CA ALA A 113 -29.33 -8.21 19.10
C ALA A 113 -28.12 -7.32 18.73
N VAL A 114 -28.06 -6.14 19.29
CA VAL A 114 -26.92 -5.22 19.11
C VAL A 114 -25.66 -5.82 19.75
N ASP A 115 -25.73 -6.31 20.98
CA ASP A 115 -24.60 -6.91 21.69
C ASP A 115 -24.07 -8.16 20.97
N ARG A 116 -24.95 -9.00 20.43
CA ARG A 116 -24.55 -10.13 19.57
C ARG A 116 -23.82 -9.67 18.31
N ALA A 117 -24.35 -8.67 17.62
CA ALA A 117 -23.71 -8.14 16.42
C ALA A 117 -22.32 -7.52 16.68
N LEU A 118 -22.14 -6.85 17.81
CA LEU A 118 -20.84 -6.33 18.25
C LEU A 118 -19.87 -7.47 18.60
N SER A 119 -20.35 -8.56 19.22
CA SER A 119 -19.53 -9.75 19.48
C SER A 119 -19.13 -10.44 18.19
N GLU A 120 -20.05 -10.65 17.26
CA GLU A 120 -19.78 -11.22 15.93
C GLU A 120 -18.75 -10.36 15.15
N LEU A 121 -18.86 -9.04 15.23
CA LEU A 121 -17.90 -8.14 14.61
C LEU A 121 -16.51 -8.26 15.23
N ARG A 122 -16.43 -8.33 16.57
CA ARG A 122 -15.16 -8.54 17.28
C ARG A 122 -14.52 -9.88 16.90
N GLU A 123 -15.29 -10.97 16.93
CA GLU A 123 -14.81 -12.29 16.51
C GLU A 123 -14.29 -12.29 15.07
N HIS A 124 -14.97 -11.58 14.16
CA HIS A 124 -14.52 -11.44 12.78
C HIS A 124 -13.14 -10.76 12.68
N TRP A 125 -12.96 -9.63 13.39
CA TRP A 125 -11.68 -8.93 13.40
C TRP A 125 -10.59 -9.74 14.10
N ASP A 126 -10.90 -10.38 15.21
CA ASP A 126 -9.95 -11.25 15.92
C ASP A 126 -9.49 -12.41 15.02
N ALA A 127 -10.40 -13.02 14.26
CA ALA A 127 -10.06 -14.09 13.32
C ALA A 127 -9.10 -13.62 12.19
N LEU A 128 -9.25 -12.39 11.72
CA LEU A 128 -8.36 -11.79 10.72
C LEU A 128 -7.01 -11.41 11.33
N LEU A 129 -7.02 -10.62 12.40
CA LEU A 129 -5.81 -10.06 12.99
C LEU A 129 -4.94 -11.13 13.67
N ASN A 130 -5.54 -12.18 14.24
CA ASN A 130 -4.83 -13.30 14.87
C ASN A 130 -4.08 -14.21 13.88
N ARG A 131 -4.14 -13.92 12.57
CA ARG A 131 -3.30 -14.62 11.59
C ARG A 131 -1.82 -14.28 11.72
N PHE A 132 -1.52 -13.07 12.21
CA PHE A 132 -0.18 -12.65 12.57
C PHE A 132 -0.23 -11.78 13.83
N GLN A 133 0.37 -12.26 14.90
CA GLN A 133 0.45 -11.55 16.17
C GLN A 133 1.86 -11.64 16.74
N ILE A 134 2.31 -10.60 17.41
CA ILE A 134 3.58 -10.59 18.14
C ILE A 134 3.38 -10.11 19.58
N GLN A 135 4.33 -10.44 20.42
CA GLN A 135 4.48 -9.91 21.76
C GLN A 135 5.96 -9.63 22.00
N SER A 136 6.28 -8.39 22.30
CA SER A 136 7.65 -7.93 22.53
C SER A 136 7.72 -7.01 23.76
N ALA A 137 8.89 -6.46 24.04
CA ALA A 137 9.04 -5.43 25.07
C ALA A 137 8.66 -4.02 24.56
N ASP A 138 8.38 -3.87 23.26
CA ASP A 138 8.01 -2.61 22.61
C ASP A 138 6.51 -2.60 22.29
N GLU A 139 5.71 -2.03 23.20
CA GLU A 139 4.26 -1.95 23.05
C GLU A 139 3.81 -1.17 21.78
N LYS A 140 4.61 -0.20 21.32
CA LYS A 140 4.32 0.56 20.11
C LYS A 140 4.47 -0.32 18.87
N LEU A 141 5.50 -1.16 18.84
CA LEU A 141 5.70 -2.16 17.79
C LEU A 141 4.55 -3.17 17.77
N ASP A 142 4.21 -3.73 18.94
CA ASP A 142 3.15 -4.72 19.08
C ASP A 142 1.80 -4.17 18.60
N ARG A 143 1.45 -2.95 18.99
CA ARG A 143 0.21 -2.27 18.62
C ARG A 143 0.10 -2.07 17.10
N MET A 144 1.20 -1.64 16.48
CA MET A 144 1.21 -1.44 15.02
C MET A 144 1.11 -2.77 14.28
N VAL A 145 1.94 -3.75 14.60
CA VAL A 145 1.97 -5.04 13.90
C VAL A 145 0.66 -5.82 14.10
N ASN A 146 0.15 -5.85 15.33
CA ASN A 146 -1.00 -6.69 15.69
C ASN A 146 -2.33 -6.15 15.20
N ILE A 147 -2.48 -4.82 15.09
CA ILE A 147 -3.78 -4.19 14.84
C ILE A 147 -3.71 -3.19 13.69
N TRP A 148 -3.08 -2.04 13.92
CA TRP A 148 -3.29 -0.87 13.08
C TRP A 148 -2.69 -0.99 11.68
N ASN A 149 -1.52 -1.58 11.56
CA ASN A 149 -0.91 -1.77 10.24
C ASN A 149 -1.71 -2.78 9.39
N GLN A 150 -2.14 -3.91 9.97
CA GLN A 150 -2.99 -4.89 9.29
C GLN A 150 -4.34 -4.27 8.89
N TYR A 151 -4.95 -3.48 9.78
CA TYR A 151 -6.19 -2.77 9.51
C TYR A 151 -6.04 -1.78 8.35
N GLN A 152 -4.97 -0.97 8.35
CA GLN A 152 -4.72 -0.05 7.24
C GLN A 152 -4.43 -0.79 5.92
N CYS A 153 -3.72 -1.92 5.93
CA CYS A 153 -3.56 -2.77 4.75
C CYS A 153 -4.90 -3.22 4.18
N MET A 154 -5.86 -3.61 5.06
CA MET A 154 -7.23 -3.94 4.66
C MET A 154 -7.95 -2.76 4.02
N VAL A 155 -7.87 -1.57 4.63
CA VAL A 155 -8.50 -0.35 4.10
C VAL A 155 -7.90 0.00 2.74
N THR A 156 -6.58 0.01 2.62
CA THR A 156 -5.88 0.36 1.38
C THR A 156 -6.20 -0.63 0.27
N PHE A 157 -6.20 -1.93 0.55
CA PHE A 157 -6.61 -2.94 -0.42
C PHE A 157 -8.03 -2.71 -0.95
N ASN A 158 -8.99 -2.37 -0.08
CA ASN A 158 -10.38 -2.18 -0.46
C ASN A 158 -10.61 -0.90 -1.27
N LEU A 159 -9.95 0.17 -0.89
CA LEU A 159 -10.22 1.52 -1.39
C LEU A 159 -9.16 2.03 -2.37
N SER A 160 -7.96 1.40 -2.40
CA SER A 160 -6.80 1.89 -3.15
C SER A 160 -6.55 3.37 -2.85
N ARG A 161 -6.49 4.21 -3.89
CA ARG A 161 -6.31 5.67 -3.76
C ARG A 161 -7.62 6.44 -4.03
N SER A 162 -8.77 5.80 -3.85
CA SER A 162 -10.09 6.33 -4.22
C SER A 162 -11.08 6.39 -3.05
N ALA A 163 -10.62 6.78 -1.87
CA ALA A 163 -11.41 6.72 -0.63
C ALA A 163 -12.61 7.64 -0.63
N SER A 164 -12.57 8.77 -1.30
CA SER A 164 -13.65 9.73 -1.22
C SER A 164 -13.80 10.58 -2.48
N TYR A 165 -15.01 11.09 -2.65
CA TYR A 165 -15.30 12.13 -3.65
C TYR A 165 -14.47 13.39 -3.45
N PHE A 166 -14.12 13.68 -2.21
CA PHE A 166 -13.40 14.88 -1.85
C PHE A 166 -11.96 14.85 -2.35
N GLU A 167 -11.30 13.68 -2.22
CA GLU A 167 -9.90 13.54 -2.59
C GLU A 167 -9.71 13.22 -4.08
N SER A 168 -10.41 12.22 -4.59
CA SER A 168 -10.13 11.63 -5.90
C SER A 168 -11.21 11.90 -6.94
N GLY A 169 -12.35 12.47 -6.55
CA GLY A 169 -13.52 12.55 -7.40
C GLY A 169 -14.13 11.17 -7.71
N THR A 170 -15.16 11.18 -8.56
CA THR A 170 -15.94 9.96 -8.87
C THR A 170 -15.40 9.18 -10.07
N GLY A 171 -14.41 9.69 -10.76
CA GLY A 171 -13.88 9.12 -12.01
C GLY A 171 -12.54 8.40 -11.88
N ARG A 172 -11.82 8.57 -10.77
CA ARG A 172 -10.52 7.95 -10.57
C ARG A 172 -10.63 6.43 -10.46
N GLY A 173 -9.75 5.73 -11.16
CA GLY A 173 -9.60 4.29 -11.08
C GLY A 173 -8.71 3.84 -9.92
N MET A 174 -8.56 2.53 -9.79
CA MET A 174 -7.54 1.91 -8.94
C MET A 174 -6.24 1.79 -9.72
N GLY A 175 -5.12 2.21 -9.11
CA GLY A 175 -3.80 2.10 -9.74
C GLY A 175 -3.40 0.63 -9.92
N PHE A 176 -2.80 0.32 -11.06
CA PHE A 176 -2.28 -1.02 -11.37
C PHE A 176 -1.19 -1.42 -10.37
N ARG A 177 -0.11 -0.65 -10.32
CA ARG A 177 1.01 -0.92 -9.40
C ARG A 177 0.63 -0.71 -7.94
N ASP A 178 -0.26 0.25 -7.64
CA ASP A 178 -0.78 0.47 -6.30
C ASP A 178 -1.46 -0.79 -5.78
N SER A 179 -2.36 -1.38 -6.57
CA SER A 179 -3.08 -2.60 -6.21
C SER A 179 -2.15 -3.80 -6.06
N CYS A 180 -1.11 -3.93 -6.91
CA CYS A 180 -0.10 -4.98 -6.79
C CYS A 180 0.69 -4.87 -5.48
N GLN A 181 1.07 -3.66 -5.08
CA GLN A 181 1.84 -3.44 -3.85
C GLN A 181 0.98 -3.57 -2.60
N ASP A 182 -0.27 -3.09 -2.63
CA ASP A 182 -1.20 -3.23 -1.52
C ASP A 182 -1.47 -4.70 -1.17
N LEU A 183 -1.45 -5.58 -2.19
CA LEU A 183 -1.56 -7.04 -2.01
C LEU A 183 -0.46 -7.61 -1.11
N LEU A 184 0.76 -7.07 -1.12
CA LEU A 184 1.88 -7.57 -0.32
C LEU A 184 1.58 -7.54 1.19
N GLY A 185 0.83 -6.53 1.66
CA GLY A 185 0.38 -6.41 3.05
C GLY A 185 -0.98 -7.05 3.33
N PHE A 186 -1.66 -7.57 2.32
CA PHE A 186 -3.04 -8.07 2.45
C PHE A 186 -3.18 -9.59 2.26
N VAL A 187 -2.32 -10.21 1.46
CA VAL A 187 -2.47 -11.60 1.02
C VAL A 187 -2.65 -12.61 2.17
N HIS A 188 -2.01 -12.38 3.31
CA HIS A 188 -2.14 -13.23 4.49
C HIS A 188 -3.50 -13.10 5.20
N LEU A 189 -4.22 -11.99 5.01
CA LEU A 189 -5.51 -11.71 5.66
C LEU A 189 -6.66 -12.45 4.95
N ILE A 190 -6.84 -12.25 3.65
CA ILE A 190 -7.91 -12.86 2.85
C ILE A 190 -7.34 -13.28 1.48
N PRO A 191 -6.68 -14.46 1.41
CA PRO A 191 -6.02 -14.95 0.19
C PRO A 191 -6.95 -15.04 -1.02
N GLU A 192 -8.22 -15.40 -0.81
CA GLU A 192 -9.20 -15.56 -1.89
C GLU A 192 -9.45 -14.23 -2.61
N ARG A 193 -9.59 -13.14 -1.86
CA ARG A 193 -9.76 -11.81 -2.44
C ARG A 193 -8.47 -11.28 -3.09
N ALA A 194 -7.31 -11.67 -2.54
CA ALA A 194 -6.02 -11.37 -3.16
C ALA A 194 -5.92 -12.03 -4.54
N ARG A 195 -6.33 -13.31 -4.64
CA ARG A 195 -6.38 -14.07 -5.90
C ARG A 195 -7.25 -13.38 -6.96
N GLU A 196 -8.48 -13.03 -6.58
CA GLU A 196 -9.40 -12.29 -7.47
C GLU A 196 -8.79 -10.99 -7.99
N ARG A 197 -8.17 -10.20 -7.10
CA ARG A 197 -7.54 -8.94 -7.46
C ARG A 197 -6.36 -9.11 -8.42
N ILE A 198 -5.53 -10.14 -8.27
CA ILE A 198 -4.41 -10.44 -9.18
C ILE A 198 -4.96 -10.71 -10.59
N LEU A 199 -6.03 -11.47 -10.72
CA LEU A 199 -6.66 -11.76 -12.01
C LEU A 199 -7.30 -10.51 -12.63
N ASP A 200 -7.98 -9.68 -11.83
CA ASP A 200 -8.53 -8.39 -12.28
C ASP A 200 -7.42 -7.46 -12.83
N ILE A 201 -6.29 -7.38 -12.12
CA ILE A 201 -5.14 -6.56 -12.54
C ILE A 201 -4.51 -7.11 -13.82
N ALA A 202 -4.29 -8.43 -13.90
CA ALA A 202 -3.71 -9.04 -15.09
C ALA A 202 -4.58 -8.84 -16.34
N ALA A 203 -5.91 -8.80 -16.18
CA ALA A 203 -6.84 -8.60 -17.29
C ALA A 203 -6.75 -7.21 -17.95
N VAL A 204 -6.11 -6.24 -17.33
CA VAL A 204 -5.88 -4.90 -17.92
C VAL A 204 -4.46 -4.72 -18.46
N GLN A 205 -3.68 -5.79 -18.58
CA GLN A 205 -2.41 -5.80 -19.29
C GLN A 205 -2.64 -5.90 -20.80
N PHE A 206 -1.83 -5.20 -21.59
CA PHE A 206 -1.82 -5.32 -23.04
C PHE A 206 -1.01 -6.52 -23.54
N ALA A 207 -1.26 -6.91 -24.78
CA ALA A 207 -0.60 -8.06 -25.40
C ALA A 207 0.93 -7.90 -25.56
N ASP A 208 1.44 -6.68 -25.59
CA ASP A 208 2.88 -6.38 -25.64
C ASP A 208 3.56 -6.44 -24.25
N GLY A 209 2.77 -6.58 -23.19
CA GLY A 209 3.23 -6.63 -21.80
C GLY A 209 3.14 -5.31 -21.06
N SER A 210 2.86 -4.19 -21.73
CA SER A 210 2.51 -2.93 -21.07
C SER A 210 1.17 -3.04 -20.35
N THR A 211 0.81 -2.04 -19.54
CA THR A 211 -0.42 -2.08 -18.75
C THR A 211 -1.15 -0.74 -18.78
N TYR A 212 -2.46 -0.78 -18.55
CA TYR A 212 -3.11 0.44 -18.08
C TYR A 212 -2.56 0.84 -16.72
N HIS A 213 -2.31 2.12 -16.53
CA HIS A 213 -1.89 2.64 -15.23
C HIS A 213 -3.00 2.55 -14.16
N GLN A 214 -4.27 2.62 -14.58
CA GLN A 214 -5.43 2.50 -13.71
C GLN A 214 -6.53 1.66 -14.37
N TYR A 215 -7.35 1.01 -13.53
CA TYR A 215 -8.57 0.33 -13.96
C TYR A 215 -9.75 0.72 -13.09
N GLN A 216 -10.97 0.56 -13.61
CA GLN A 216 -12.19 0.90 -12.91
C GLN A 216 -12.69 -0.30 -12.07
N PRO A 217 -12.86 -0.15 -10.76
CA PRO A 217 -13.17 -1.28 -9.88
C PRO A 217 -14.55 -1.90 -10.13
N LEU A 218 -15.50 -1.15 -10.69
CA LEU A 218 -16.85 -1.64 -10.98
C LEU A 218 -16.94 -2.41 -12.29
N THR A 219 -16.26 -1.94 -13.33
CA THR A 219 -16.29 -2.55 -14.67
C THR A 219 -15.13 -3.51 -14.90
N LYS A 220 -14.10 -3.46 -14.06
CA LYS A 220 -12.83 -4.21 -14.19
C LYS A 220 -12.07 -3.90 -15.48
N ARG A 221 -12.31 -2.76 -16.10
CA ARG A 221 -11.68 -2.33 -17.36
C ARG A 221 -10.64 -1.27 -17.12
N GLY A 222 -9.63 -1.24 -18.00
CA GLY A 222 -8.60 -0.22 -18.02
C GLY A 222 -9.18 1.19 -18.19
N ASN A 223 -8.49 2.20 -17.64
CA ASN A 223 -8.88 3.60 -17.73
C ASN A 223 -8.13 4.29 -18.86
N ASN A 224 -8.81 4.52 -19.98
CA ASN A 224 -8.24 5.18 -21.17
C ASN A 224 -7.86 6.65 -20.91
N ASP A 225 -8.50 7.33 -19.95
CA ASP A 225 -8.22 8.75 -19.67
C ASP A 225 -6.78 8.95 -19.13
N VAL A 226 -6.26 7.95 -18.40
CA VAL A 226 -4.88 7.93 -17.93
C VAL A 226 -3.97 7.15 -18.89
N GLY A 227 -4.49 6.06 -19.47
CA GLY A 227 -3.79 5.24 -20.46
C GLY A 227 -2.67 4.38 -19.86
N SER A 228 -1.57 4.26 -20.61
CA SER A 228 -0.40 3.44 -20.33
C SER A 228 0.90 4.26 -20.35
N GLY A 229 2.05 3.57 -20.33
CA GLY A 229 3.36 4.18 -20.53
C GLY A 229 4.16 4.39 -19.24
N PHE A 230 3.70 3.85 -18.12
CA PHE A 230 4.45 3.78 -16.87
C PHE A 230 5.20 2.45 -16.86
N ASN A 231 6.49 2.50 -17.18
CA ASN A 231 7.23 1.29 -17.56
C ASN A 231 7.65 0.40 -16.38
N ASP A 232 7.43 0.84 -15.15
CA ASP A 232 7.56 0.01 -13.95
C ASP A 232 6.33 -0.86 -13.67
N ASP A 233 5.14 -0.43 -14.12
CA ASP A 233 3.86 -1.09 -13.81
C ASP A 233 3.88 -2.62 -14.06
N PRO A 234 4.37 -3.14 -15.20
CA PRO A 234 4.34 -4.57 -15.47
C PRO A 234 5.11 -5.43 -14.44
N LEU A 235 6.21 -4.92 -13.89
CA LEU A 235 7.04 -5.68 -12.94
C LEU A 235 6.34 -5.91 -11.60
N TRP A 236 5.43 -5.03 -11.21
CA TRP A 236 4.66 -5.19 -9.98
C TRP A 236 3.69 -6.38 -10.02
N LEU A 237 3.23 -6.78 -11.21
CA LEU A 237 2.40 -7.98 -11.36
C LEU A 237 3.19 -9.25 -10.99
N VAL A 238 4.47 -9.31 -11.35
CA VAL A 238 5.36 -10.41 -10.95
C VAL A 238 5.52 -10.45 -9.43
N ALA A 239 5.71 -9.28 -8.80
CA ALA A 239 5.86 -9.15 -7.35
C ALA A 239 4.64 -9.71 -6.59
N CYS A 240 3.43 -9.28 -6.95
CA CYS A 240 2.22 -9.68 -6.23
C CYS A 240 1.85 -11.15 -6.51
N ALA A 241 2.04 -11.67 -7.73
CA ALA A 241 1.80 -13.07 -8.05
C ALA A 241 2.77 -14.00 -7.29
N ALA A 242 4.06 -13.66 -7.25
CA ALA A 242 5.05 -14.42 -6.47
C ALA A 242 4.74 -14.39 -4.97
N ALA A 243 4.36 -13.23 -4.42
CA ALA A 243 3.97 -13.09 -3.02
C ALA A 243 2.74 -13.95 -2.69
N TYR A 244 1.74 -13.98 -3.57
CA TYR A 244 0.55 -14.83 -3.40
C TYR A 244 0.92 -16.31 -3.35
N VAL A 245 1.72 -16.79 -4.31
CA VAL A 245 2.10 -18.21 -4.35
C VAL A 245 2.96 -18.59 -3.13
N ARG A 246 3.86 -17.71 -2.69
CA ARG A 246 4.65 -17.94 -1.46
C ARG A 246 3.78 -18.00 -0.22
N GLU A 247 2.81 -17.13 -0.08
CA GLU A 247 1.92 -17.11 1.09
C GLU A 247 1.00 -18.32 1.12
N THR A 248 0.34 -18.62 0.01
CA THR A 248 -0.74 -19.61 -0.04
C THR A 248 -0.30 -21.02 -0.41
N GLY A 249 0.78 -21.16 -1.19
CA GLY A 249 1.15 -22.39 -1.86
C GLY A 249 0.30 -22.71 -3.09
N ASP A 250 -0.68 -21.86 -3.42
CA ASP A 250 -1.57 -22.07 -4.56
C ASP A 250 -0.91 -21.61 -5.87
N ALA A 251 -0.19 -22.52 -6.50
CA ALA A 251 0.37 -22.30 -7.83
C ALA A 251 -0.67 -22.46 -8.96
N SER A 252 -1.92 -22.89 -8.67
CA SER A 252 -2.95 -23.04 -9.69
C SER A 252 -3.32 -21.70 -10.33
N ILE A 253 -3.17 -20.59 -9.60
CA ILE A 253 -3.38 -19.23 -10.13
C ILE A 253 -2.57 -18.95 -11.39
N LEU A 254 -1.36 -19.53 -11.51
CA LEU A 254 -0.48 -19.33 -12.67
C LEU A 254 -1.04 -19.92 -13.96
N LYS A 255 -2.01 -20.84 -13.86
CA LYS A 255 -2.68 -21.50 -14.99
C LYS A 255 -4.04 -20.89 -15.32
N GLU A 256 -4.52 -19.94 -14.52
CA GLU A 256 -5.80 -19.26 -14.79
C GLU A 256 -5.72 -18.49 -16.10
N LEU A 257 -6.75 -18.67 -16.90
CA LEU A 257 -6.87 -17.99 -18.20
C LEU A 257 -7.41 -16.57 -18.00
N VAL A 258 -6.61 -15.61 -18.38
CA VAL A 258 -6.89 -14.17 -18.21
C VAL A 258 -6.78 -13.50 -19.58
N PRO A 259 -7.76 -12.67 -19.99
CA PRO A 259 -7.67 -11.94 -21.26
C PRO A 259 -6.66 -10.79 -21.17
N PHE A 260 -6.04 -10.44 -22.28
CA PHE A 260 -5.32 -9.17 -22.43
C PHE A 260 -6.31 -8.05 -22.78
N ASP A 261 -6.16 -6.87 -22.16
CA ASP A 261 -7.01 -5.70 -22.37
C ASP A 261 -8.52 -5.99 -22.22
N ASN A 262 -8.87 -6.90 -21.33
CA ASN A 262 -10.24 -7.41 -21.15
C ASN A 262 -10.90 -7.88 -22.48
N ALA A 263 -10.12 -8.22 -23.50
CA ALA A 263 -10.62 -8.61 -24.83
C ALA A 263 -10.98 -10.10 -24.87
N PRO A 264 -12.26 -10.48 -25.10
CA PRO A 264 -12.65 -11.87 -25.23
C PRO A 264 -11.90 -12.57 -26.39
N GLY A 265 -11.40 -13.79 -26.13
CA GLY A 265 -10.64 -14.58 -27.10
C GLY A 265 -9.13 -14.35 -27.05
N SER A 266 -8.64 -13.45 -26.18
CA SER A 266 -7.21 -13.21 -25.97
C SER A 266 -6.66 -13.91 -24.71
N GLU A 267 -7.46 -14.78 -24.07
CA GLU A 267 -7.13 -15.40 -22.79
C GLU A 267 -5.86 -16.24 -22.90
N GLN A 268 -4.93 -15.99 -21.99
CA GLN A 268 -3.72 -16.76 -21.79
C GLN A 268 -3.55 -17.07 -20.29
N PRO A 269 -2.75 -18.11 -19.95
CA PRO A 269 -2.43 -18.35 -18.54
C PRO A 269 -1.80 -17.12 -17.87
N LEU A 270 -2.08 -16.88 -16.60
CA LEU A 270 -1.44 -15.79 -15.83
C LEU A 270 0.10 -15.84 -15.96
N PHE A 271 0.68 -17.03 -16.06
CA PHE A 271 2.13 -17.20 -16.28
C PHE A 271 2.62 -16.47 -17.54
N GLU A 272 1.81 -16.47 -18.63
CA GLU A 272 2.14 -15.73 -19.86
C GLU A 272 2.09 -14.21 -19.64
N HIS A 273 1.19 -13.71 -18.79
CA HIS A 273 1.17 -12.30 -18.39
C HIS A 273 2.46 -11.91 -17.67
N LEU A 274 2.95 -12.75 -16.74
CA LEU A 274 4.21 -12.52 -16.04
C LEU A 274 5.40 -12.55 -17.02
N ARG A 275 5.41 -13.49 -17.97
CA ARG A 275 6.42 -13.57 -19.03
C ARG A 275 6.48 -12.28 -19.83
N ARG A 276 5.32 -11.75 -20.25
CA ARG A 276 5.25 -10.51 -21.01
C ARG A 276 5.67 -9.30 -20.21
N SER A 277 5.40 -9.28 -18.91
CA SER A 277 5.92 -8.23 -18.02
C SER A 277 7.45 -8.17 -18.03
N ILE A 278 8.11 -9.30 -17.91
CA ILE A 278 9.59 -9.40 -17.96
C ILE A 278 10.12 -8.99 -19.34
N ARG A 279 9.49 -9.51 -20.40
CA ARG A 279 9.92 -9.23 -21.79
C ARG A 279 9.67 -7.78 -22.17
N PHE A 280 8.61 -7.16 -21.64
CA PHE A 280 8.35 -5.73 -21.87
C PHE A 280 9.56 -4.90 -21.45
N THR A 281 10.08 -5.09 -20.23
CA THR A 281 11.26 -4.36 -19.77
C THR A 281 12.47 -4.62 -20.65
N LEU A 282 12.74 -5.90 -21.04
CA LEU A 282 13.88 -6.26 -21.88
C LEU A 282 13.79 -5.70 -23.31
N ASN A 283 12.57 -5.51 -23.83
CA ASN A 283 12.34 -4.94 -25.14
C ASN A 283 12.39 -3.41 -25.15
N HIS A 284 12.45 -2.77 -23.96
CA HIS A 284 12.45 -1.32 -23.80
C HIS A 284 13.70 -0.88 -23.02
N LEU A 285 14.87 -1.16 -23.57
CA LEU A 285 16.15 -0.69 -23.04
C LEU A 285 16.66 0.54 -23.82
N GLY A 286 17.27 1.45 -23.08
CA GLY A 286 17.85 2.66 -23.62
C GLY A 286 19.33 2.53 -23.98
N PRO A 287 20.00 3.65 -24.29
CA PRO A 287 21.41 3.67 -24.77
C PRO A 287 22.43 3.06 -23.80
N HIS A 288 22.16 3.08 -22.50
CA HIS A 288 23.04 2.51 -21.46
C HIS A 288 22.69 1.06 -21.09
N GLY A 289 21.71 0.45 -21.78
CA GLY A 289 21.19 -0.86 -21.42
C GLY A 289 20.35 -0.83 -20.13
N LEU A 290 19.86 0.33 -19.73
CA LEU A 290 18.93 0.52 -18.63
C LEU A 290 17.50 0.59 -19.17
N PRO A 291 16.47 0.26 -18.37
CA PRO A 291 15.08 0.32 -18.83
C PRO A 291 14.66 1.75 -19.13
N LEU A 292 13.93 1.93 -20.24
CA LEU A 292 13.28 3.18 -20.57
C LEU A 292 12.20 3.52 -19.55
N ILE A 293 12.14 4.78 -19.11
CA ILE A 293 11.18 5.22 -18.10
C ILE A 293 9.74 5.33 -18.64
N GLY A 294 9.58 5.56 -19.97
CA GLY A 294 8.28 5.85 -20.55
C GLY A 294 7.77 7.25 -20.21
N ARG A 295 6.51 7.35 -19.85
CA ARG A 295 5.89 8.58 -19.34
C ARG A 295 6.44 8.94 -17.95
N ALA A 296 6.53 7.95 -17.08
CA ALA A 296 7.13 8.00 -15.77
C ALA A 296 7.39 6.56 -15.28
N ASP A 297 8.02 6.41 -14.14
CA ASP A 297 8.05 5.18 -13.35
C ASP A 297 7.18 5.36 -12.09
N TRP A 298 7.53 4.68 -10.97
CA TRP A 298 6.82 4.78 -9.70
C TRP A 298 6.58 6.22 -9.26
N ASN A 299 7.50 7.11 -9.58
CA ASN A 299 7.34 8.55 -9.36
C ASN A 299 6.63 9.17 -10.57
N ASP A 300 5.30 9.20 -10.52
CA ASP A 300 4.43 9.73 -11.58
C ASP A 300 4.81 11.12 -12.06
N CYS A 301 5.47 11.89 -11.19
CA CYS A 301 5.79 13.28 -11.43
C CYS A 301 7.17 13.51 -12.05
N LEU A 302 7.99 12.45 -12.21
CA LEU A 302 9.28 12.51 -12.91
C LEU A 302 9.09 12.19 -14.40
N ASN A 303 8.84 13.23 -15.21
CA ASN A 303 8.36 13.09 -16.59
C ASN A 303 9.44 13.47 -17.61
N LEU A 304 10.48 12.62 -17.72
CA LEU A 304 11.72 12.92 -18.44
C LEU A 304 11.58 12.95 -19.98
N ASN A 305 10.42 12.58 -20.50
CA ASN A 305 10.14 12.55 -21.95
C ASN A 305 9.00 13.50 -22.37
N CYS A 306 8.48 14.33 -21.46
CA CYS A 306 7.23 15.07 -21.68
C CYS A 306 7.43 16.48 -22.22
N PHE A 307 8.27 17.28 -21.62
CA PHE A 307 8.61 18.66 -22.03
C PHE A 307 7.44 19.64 -22.10
N SER A 308 6.39 19.44 -21.28
CA SER A 308 5.26 20.36 -21.24
C SER A 308 5.65 21.70 -20.60
N GLU A 309 5.18 22.80 -21.17
CA GLU A 309 5.30 24.12 -20.55
C GLU A 309 4.33 24.29 -19.36
N GLU A 310 3.27 23.48 -19.32
CA GLU A 310 2.28 23.46 -18.25
C GLU A 310 2.53 22.25 -17.33
N PRO A 311 2.90 22.45 -16.05
CA PRO A 311 3.27 21.37 -15.14
C PRO A 311 2.21 20.27 -15.01
N GLY A 312 0.91 20.62 -14.95
CA GLY A 312 -0.19 19.67 -14.81
C GLY A 312 -0.44 18.81 -16.03
N GLU A 313 0.10 19.17 -17.20
CA GLU A 313 -0.01 18.37 -18.43
C GLU A 313 1.06 17.29 -18.50
N SER A 314 2.19 17.46 -17.82
CA SER A 314 3.32 16.52 -17.84
C SER A 314 2.89 15.10 -17.46
N PHE A 315 1.99 14.98 -16.48
CA PHE A 315 1.48 13.70 -16.00
C PHE A 315 0.39 13.09 -16.90
N GLN A 316 -0.56 13.90 -17.37
CA GLN A 316 -1.82 13.37 -17.94
C GLN A 316 -1.87 13.39 -19.47
N THR A 317 -1.27 14.39 -20.13
CA THR A 317 -1.52 14.70 -21.54
C THR A 317 -0.27 14.77 -22.40
N CYS A 318 0.88 14.38 -21.88
CA CYS A 318 2.15 14.48 -22.56
C CYS A 318 2.20 13.71 -23.88
N GLY A 319 2.52 14.40 -24.97
CA GLY A 319 2.64 13.84 -26.31
C GLY A 319 4.01 13.26 -26.67
N ASN A 320 5.05 13.47 -25.83
CA ASN A 320 6.44 13.10 -26.12
C ASN A 320 6.96 11.89 -25.34
N PHE A 321 6.12 11.19 -24.58
CA PHE A 321 6.54 10.04 -23.78
C PHE A 321 7.12 8.88 -24.62
N GLU A 322 6.87 8.87 -25.91
CA GLU A 322 7.39 7.89 -26.89
C GLU A 322 8.80 8.23 -27.40
N SER A 323 9.43 9.34 -26.95
CA SER A 323 10.77 9.72 -27.42
C SER A 323 11.85 8.67 -27.14
N GLY A 324 11.58 7.73 -26.24
CA GLY A 324 12.27 6.47 -26.13
C GLY A 324 13.74 6.54 -25.72
N LYS A 325 14.17 7.57 -24.97
CA LYS A 325 15.57 7.76 -24.60
C LYS A 325 15.83 7.87 -23.12
N ALA A 326 14.90 8.43 -22.34
CA ALA A 326 15.10 8.57 -20.91
C ALA A 326 15.05 7.21 -20.20
N GLU A 327 16.01 6.94 -19.33
CA GLU A 327 16.21 5.65 -18.68
C GLU A 327 16.08 5.75 -17.17
N SER A 328 15.54 4.70 -16.52
CA SER A 328 15.34 4.64 -15.07
C SER A 328 16.26 3.61 -14.41
N VAL A 329 17.11 4.06 -13.51
CA VAL A 329 17.93 3.16 -12.65
C VAL A 329 17.05 2.47 -11.61
N PHE A 330 15.96 3.10 -11.19
CA PHE A 330 14.99 2.50 -10.28
C PHE A 330 14.31 1.26 -10.92
N ILE A 331 13.83 1.35 -12.17
CA ILE A 331 13.25 0.21 -12.89
C ILE A 331 14.31 -0.89 -13.10
N ALA A 332 15.57 -0.53 -13.31
CA ALA A 332 16.64 -1.52 -13.40
C ALA A 332 16.80 -2.32 -12.09
N GLY A 333 16.78 -1.64 -10.95
CA GLY A 333 16.74 -2.27 -9.63
C GLY A 333 15.54 -3.20 -9.45
N MET A 334 14.36 -2.76 -9.87
CA MET A 334 13.15 -3.59 -9.87
C MET A 334 13.28 -4.82 -10.76
N PHE A 335 13.81 -4.64 -11.96
CA PHE A 335 14.00 -5.76 -12.89
C PHE A 335 14.95 -6.82 -12.31
N VAL A 336 16.06 -6.42 -11.68
CA VAL A 336 16.97 -7.35 -11.00
C VAL A 336 16.24 -8.13 -9.90
N GLN A 337 15.45 -7.46 -9.07
CA GLN A 337 14.70 -8.10 -7.99
C GLN A 337 13.62 -9.05 -8.54
N TYR A 338 12.75 -8.58 -9.40
CA TYR A 338 11.59 -9.33 -9.87
C TYR A 338 11.90 -10.29 -11.02
N GLY A 339 12.98 -10.06 -11.74
CA GLY A 339 13.54 -11.04 -12.70
C GLY A 339 14.01 -12.32 -11.99
N ARG A 340 14.67 -12.20 -10.83
CA ARG A 340 15.02 -13.34 -9.98
C ARG A 340 13.78 -14.07 -9.45
N GLU A 341 12.75 -13.34 -9.04
CA GLU A 341 11.47 -13.92 -8.61
C GLU A 341 10.79 -14.69 -9.75
N TYR A 342 10.77 -14.11 -10.94
CA TYR A 342 10.22 -14.77 -12.12
C TYR A 342 11.02 -16.04 -12.51
N ALA A 343 12.34 -15.98 -12.46
CA ALA A 343 13.19 -17.13 -12.72
C ALA A 343 12.93 -18.28 -11.74
N GLU A 344 12.68 -17.97 -10.46
CA GLU A 344 12.29 -18.97 -9.47
C GLU A 344 10.89 -19.55 -9.75
N LEU A 345 9.94 -18.73 -10.22
CA LEU A 345 8.64 -19.24 -10.69
C LEU A 345 8.80 -20.16 -11.91
N CYS A 346 9.68 -19.83 -12.88
CA CYS A 346 10.00 -20.68 -14.01
C CYS A 346 10.59 -22.02 -13.56
N ARG A 347 11.56 -21.99 -12.65
CA ARG A 347 12.22 -23.18 -12.12
C ARG A 347 11.24 -24.14 -11.43
N ARG A 348 10.25 -23.60 -10.68
CA ARG A 348 9.31 -24.39 -9.89
C ARG A 348 8.05 -24.81 -10.65
N PHE A 349 7.53 -23.95 -11.50
CA PHE A 349 6.17 -24.09 -12.05
C PHE A 349 6.11 -23.91 -13.57
N GLY A 350 7.19 -23.54 -14.22
CA GLY A 350 7.27 -23.25 -15.65
C GLY A 350 8.41 -23.96 -16.36
N ASP A 351 9.07 -23.28 -17.29
CA ASP A 351 10.25 -23.77 -18.01
C ASP A 351 11.54 -23.30 -17.32
N PRO A 352 12.34 -24.21 -16.73
CA PRO A 352 13.62 -23.85 -16.11
C PRO A 352 14.60 -23.17 -17.09
N ALA A 353 14.56 -23.52 -18.39
CA ALA A 353 15.49 -22.94 -19.38
C ALA A 353 15.20 -21.46 -19.60
N GLU A 354 13.92 -21.05 -19.58
CA GLU A 354 13.50 -19.65 -19.59
C GLU A 354 13.97 -18.92 -18.33
N GLY A 355 13.88 -19.57 -17.16
CA GLY A 355 14.41 -19.04 -15.91
C GLY A 355 15.88 -18.69 -15.99
N GLU A 356 16.69 -19.59 -16.58
CA GLU A 356 18.12 -19.35 -16.79
C GLU A 356 18.40 -18.23 -17.80
N GLU A 357 17.56 -18.07 -18.84
CA GLU A 357 17.65 -16.94 -19.77
C GLU A 357 17.43 -15.62 -19.04
N VAL A 358 16.39 -15.55 -18.20
CA VAL A 358 16.09 -14.34 -17.41
C VAL A 358 17.20 -14.05 -16.39
N LEU A 359 17.78 -15.05 -15.75
CA LEU A 359 18.93 -14.83 -14.84
C LEU A 359 20.15 -14.26 -15.56
N ARG A 360 20.40 -14.64 -16.82
CA ARG A 360 21.44 -13.99 -17.63
C ARG A 360 21.11 -12.52 -17.90
N ALA A 361 19.86 -12.22 -18.26
CA ALA A 361 19.42 -10.86 -18.46
C ALA A 361 19.50 -10.01 -17.17
N VAL A 362 19.20 -10.62 -16.00
CA VAL A 362 19.40 -10.00 -14.69
C VAL A 362 20.87 -9.65 -14.47
N ALA A 363 21.78 -10.57 -14.74
CA ALA A 363 23.22 -10.33 -14.59
C ALA A 363 23.73 -9.22 -15.54
N ASP A 364 23.19 -9.13 -16.75
CA ASP A 364 23.53 -8.07 -17.69
C ASP A 364 22.97 -6.71 -17.25
N MET A 365 21.75 -6.68 -16.68
CA MET A 365 21.19 -5.47 -16.07
C MET A 365 22.01 -4.98 -14.88
N GLU A 366 22.48 -5.90 -14.01
CA GLU A 366 23.40 -5.54 -12.92
C GLU A 366 24.67 -4.87 -13.43
N LYS A 367 25.28 -5.43 -14.49
CA LYS A 367 26.46 -4.81 -15.14
C LYS A 367 26.14 -3.41 -15.67
N SER A 368 24.97 -3.23 -16.30
CA SER A 368 24.54 -1.92 -16.80
C SER A 368 24.40 -0.90 -15.67
N VAL A 369 23.78 -1.29 -14.55
CA VAL A 369 23.66 -0.42 -13.37
C VAL A 369 25.04 -0.08 -12.78
N LEU A 370 25.94 -1.06 -12.66
CA LEU A 370 27.30 -0.82 -12.14
C LEU A 370 28.10 0.10 -13.04
N ALA A 371 27.96 -0.04 -14.35
CA ALA A 371 28.72 0.76 -15.33
C ALA A 371 28.16 2.18 -15.52
N HIS A 372 26.85 2.33 -15.48
CA HIS A 372 26.15 3.56 -15.86
C HIS A 372 25.25 4.15 -14.78
N GLY A 373 24.75 3.34 -13.86
CA GLY A 373 23.84 3.76 -12.80
C GLY A 373 24.50 4.11 -11.47
N TRP A 374 25.84 4.02 -11.34
CA TRP A 374 26.59 4.31 -10.11
C TRP A 374 27.36 5.62 -10.23
N ASP A 375 27.14 6.57 -9.28
CA ASP A 375 27.78 7.91 -9.28
C ASP A 375 28.99 8.04 -8.33
N GLY A 376 29.55 6.90 -7.92
CA GLY A 376 30.71 6.83 -7.03
C GLY A 376 30.36 6.77 -5.54
N GLU A 377 29.23 7.31 -5.12
CA GLU A 377 28.75 7.32 -3.74
C GLU A 377 27.31 6.79 -3.56
N TRP A 378 26.49 6.90 -4.60
CA TRP A 378 25.11 6.44 -4.63
C TRP A 378 24.67 6.05 -6.04
N TYR A 379 23.50 5.41 -6.19
CA TYR A 379 22.89 5.10 -7.48
C TYR A 379 22.23 6.36 -8.05
N LEU A 380 22.46 6.62 -9.34
CA LEU A 380 21.75 7.65 -10.09
C LEU A 380 20.24 7.40 -10.06
N ARG A 381 19.45 8.46 -10.25
CA ARG A 381 18.01 8.31 -10.43
C ARG A 381 17.65 7.84 -11.83
N ALA A 382 18.22 8.51 -12.83
CA ALA A 382 17.84 8.34 -14.23
C ALA A 382 18.87 8.98 -15.17
N TYR A 383 18.69 8.74 -16.47
CA TYR A 383 19.15 9.59 -17.55
C TYR A 383 17.96 10.26 -18.21
N ASP A 384 18.03 11.56 -18.48
CA ASP A 384 17.00 12.29 -19.18
C ASP A 384 17.00 12.01 -20.70
N ALA A 385 16.05 12.57 -21.45
CA ALA A 385 15.93 12.35 -22.89
C ALA A 385 17.13 12.89 -23.71
N PHE A 386 18.00 13.69 -23.10
CA PHE A 386 19.22 14.23 -23.72
C PHE A 386 20.48 13.47 -23.31
N GLY A 387 20.36 12.47 -22.43
CA GLY A 387 21.47 11.71 -21.88
C GLY A 387 22.17 12.38 -20.69
N ASN A 388 21.56 13.39 -20.09
CA ASN A 388 22.09 13.98 -18.87
C ASN A 388 21.70 13.12 -17.66
N LYS A 389 22.60 13.08 -16.66
CA LYS A 389 22.36 12.37 -15.41
C LYS A 389 21.34 13.12 -14.55
N VAL A 390 20.40 12.38 -13.97
CA VAL A 390 19.48 12.84 -12.93
C VAL A 390 19.80 12.11 -11.64
N GLY A 391 19.84 12.81 -10.51
CA GLY A 391 20.23 12.20 -9.24
C GLY A 391 21.75 12.00 -9.10
N SER A 392 22.56 12.87 -9.68
CA SER A 392 24.02 12.85 -9.63
C SER A 392 24.56 13.96 -8.73
N LYS A 393 25.70 13.72 -8.12
CA LYS A 393 26.48 14.77 -7.41
C LYS A 393 26.84 15.96 -8.29
N GLU A 394 26.83 15.79 -9.61
CA GLU A 394 27.06 16.84 -10.59
C GLU A 394 25.86 17.79 -10.73
N CYS A 395 24.65 17.38 -10.32
CA CYS A 395 23.44 18.21 -10.37
C CYS A 395 23.49 19.34 -9.33
N GLY A 396 22.92 20.49 -9.63
CA GLY A 396 22.77 21.60 -8.68
C GLY A 396 21.70 21.31 -7.63
N GLU A 397 20.54 20.83 -8.08
CA GLU A 397 19.37 20.39 -7.31
C GLU A 397 19.05 18.92 -7.68
N GLY A 398 18.33 18.22 -6.84
CA GLY A 398 18.02 16.80 -7.08
C GLY A 398 19.27 15.92 -7.21
N LYS A 399 20.26 16.10 -6.34
CA LYS A 399 21.53 15.36 -6.41
C LYS A 399 21.38 13.89 -6.07
N ILE A 400 20.50 13.58 -5.12
CA ILE A 400 20.26 12.22 -4.66
C ILE A 400 18.75 11.99 -4.49
N PHE A 401 18.29 10.80 -4.89
CA PHE A 401 16.91 10.34 -4.77
C PHE A 401 16.88 9.02 -3.99
N VAL A 402 15.85 8.82 -3.18
CA VAL A 402 15.74 7.66 -2.28
C VAL A 402 15.40 6.37 -3.02
N GLU A 403 14.61 6.44 -4.11
CA GLU A 403 14.04 5.26 -4.78
C GLU A 403 15.12 4.28 -5.27
N PRO A 404 16.15 4.70 -6.03
CA PRO A 404 17.18 3.78 -6.49
C PRO A 404 18.07 3.29 -5.33
N GLN A 405 18.29 4.11 -4.27
CA GLN A 405 19.06 3.66 -3.11
C GLN A 405 18.35 2.49 -2.41
N GLY A 406 17.03 2.57 -2.27
CA GLY A 406 16.22 1.49 -1.71
C GLY A 406 16.23 0.24 -2.59
N PHE A 407 15.80 0.35 -3.86
CA PHE A 407 15.58 -0.82 -4.70
C PHE A 407 16.86 -1.49 -5.22
N CYS A 408 17.88 -0.73 -5.64
CA CYS A 408 19.13 -1.33 -6.08
C CYS A 408 19.86 -2.04 -4.92
N ALA A 409 19.82 -1.45 -3.70
CA ALA A 409 20.40 -2.10 -2.53
C ALA A 409 19.58 -3.32 -2.08
N LEU A 410 18.23 -3.26 -2.14
CA LEU A 410 17.36 -4.40 -1.87
C LEU A 410 17.60 -5.55 -2.86
N ALA A 411 17.78 -5.23 -4.13
CA ALA A 411 18.14 -6.17 -5.18
C ALA A 411 19.59 -6.70 -5.04
N GLY A 412 20.42 -6.07 -4.18
CA GLY A 412 21.81 -6.49 -3.91
C GLY A 412 22.80 -6.14 -5.01
N ILE A 413 22.51 -5.16 -5.86
CA ILE A 413 23.39 -4.73 -6.94
C ILE A 413 24.68 -4.14 -6.36
N GLY A 414 25.83 -4.69 -6.73
CA GLY A 414 27.13 -4.25 -6.19
C GLY A 414 27.35 -4.56 -4.71
N ARG A 415 26.62 -5.53 -4.15
CA ARG A 415 26.78 -5.93 -2.74
C ARG A 415 28.17 -6.47 -2.43
N ALA A 416 28.74 -7.24 -3.34
CA ALA A 416 30.08 -7.81 -3.17
C ALA A 416 31.17 -6.71 -3.11
N GLU A 417 30.92 -5.59 -3.76
CA GLU A 417 31.79 -4.42 -3.81
C GLU A 417 31.50 -3.40 -2.69
N GLY A 418 30.54 -3.68 -1.80
CA GLY A 418 30.14 -2.78 -0.71
C GLY A 418 29.34 -1.55 -1.16
N LEU A 419 28.79 -1.57 -2.39
CA LEU A 419 28.06 -0.41 -2.93
C LEU A 419 26.70 -0.23 -2.29
N CYS A 420 26.02 -1.32 -1.89
CA CYS A 420 24.76 -1.25 -1.18
C CYS A 420 24.91 -0.48 0.15
N GLU A 421 25.93 -0.84 0.94
CA GLU A 421 26.23 -0.17 2.21
C GLU A 421 26.55 1.31 2.02
N LYS A 422 27.32 1.61 0.95
CA LYS A 422 27.70 2.99 0.61
C LYS A 422 26.48 3.82 0.20
N ALA A 423 25.61 3.25 -0.63
CA ALA A 423 24.36 3.91 -1.05
C ALA A 423 23.42 4.21 0.13
N LEU A 424 23.26 3.24 1.06
CA LEU A 424 22.45 3.44 2.26
C LEU A 424 23.06 4.50 3.18
N HIS A 425 24.39 4.52 3.33
CA HIS A 425 25.08 5.57 4.07
C HIS A 425 24.82 6.95 3.46
N SER A 426 24.97 7.09 2.15
CA SER A 426 24.70 8.35 1.44
C SER A 426 23.23 8.79 1.55
N ALA A 427 22.29 7.84 1.45
CA ALA A 427 20.88 8.14 1.66
C ALA A 427 20.63 8.69 3.08
N ARG A 428 21.22 8.09 4.11
CA ARG A 428 21.10 8.59 5.49
C ARG A 428 21.76 9.97 5.66
N GLU A 429 22.94 10.18 5.12
CA GLU A 429 23.69 11.44 5.24
C GLU A 429 22.94 12.60 4.58
N HIS A 430 22.38 12.38 3.39
CA HIS A 430 21.81 13.45 2.59
C HIS A 430 20.31 13.61 2.76
N LEU A 431 19.56 12.52 2.98
CA LEU A 431 18.10 12.52 2.95
C LEU A 431 17.43 12.39 4.33
N LEU A 432 18.13 11.91 5.36
CA LEU A 432 17.51 11.63 6.65
C LEU A 432 17.16 12.91 7.42
N ASN A 433 15.94 12.95 7.94
CA ASN A 433 15.49 13.90 8.96
C ASN A 433 14.76 13.15 10.10
N ASP A 434 14.18 13.86 11.05
CA ASP A 434 13.51 13.26 12.21
C ASP A 434 12.29 12.39 11.85
N PHE A 435 11.70 12.58 10.66
CA PHE A 435 10.49 11.91 10.20
C PHE A 435 10.73 10.87 9.10
N GLY A 436 11.98 10.60 8.74
CA GLY A 436 12.37 9.62 7.72
C GLY A 436 13.30 10.16 6.65
N LEU A 437 13.43 9.42 5.56
CA LEU A 437 14.22 9.82 4.39
C LEU A 437 13.37 10.65 3.44
N GLU A 438 13.84 11.85 3.10
CA GLU A 438 13.26 12.70 2.06
C GLU A 438 13.42 12.04 0.69
N LEU A 439 12.47 12.29 -0.22
CA LEU A 439 12.48 11.66 -1.53
C LEU A 439 13.71 12.08 -2.35
N LEU A 440 14.09 13.36 -2.28
CA LEU A 440 15.27 13.90 -2.94
C LEU A 440 15.87 15.07 -2.17
N TRP A 441 17.15 15.38 -2.48
CA TRP A 441 17.84 16.53 -1.94
C TRP A 441 18.95 17.06 -2.88
N PRO A 442 19.22 18.39 -2.97
CA PRO A 442 18.34 19.50 -2.58
C PRO A 442 17.06 19.53 -3.43
N PRO A 443 15.93 20.05 -2.90
CA PRO A 443 14.70 20.17 -3.68
C PRO A 443 14.84 21.21 -4.80
N TYR A 444 14.05 21.05 -5.85
CA TYR A 444 13.96 21.99 -6.96
C TYR A 444 13.28 23.28 -6.54
N THR A 445 13.80 24.41 -7.00
CA THR A 445 13.28 25.75 -6.68
C THR A 445 12.52 26.40 -7.83
N THR A 446 12.65 25.87 -9.04
CA THR A 446 11.98 26.37 -10.26
C THR A 446 11.47 25.20 -11.10
N TYR A 447 10.38 25.43 -11.82
CA TYR A 447 9.87 24.46 -12.77
C TYR A 447 10.86 24.21 -13.92
N ARG A 448 11.09 22.93 -14.19
CA ARG A 448 11.96 22.44 -15.29
C ARG A 448 11.18 21.44 -16.11
N LYS A 449 10.78 21.84 -17.33
CA LYS A 449 9.96 21.00 -18.21
C LYS A 449 10.64 19.70 -18.63
N GLU A 450 11.97 19.65 -18.65
CA GLU A 450 12.76 18.44 -18.95
C GLU A 450 12.72 17.39 -17.83
N LEU A 451 12.32 17.78 -16.62
CA LEU A 451 12.15 16.88 -15.45
C LEU A 451 10.69 16.65 -15.09
N GLY A 452 9.80 17.54 -15.53
CA GLY A 452 8.36 17.41 -15.38
C GLY A 452 7.80 17.95 -14.06
N GLU A 453 6.64 17.44 -13.69
CA GLU A 453 5.78 17.95 -12.62
C GLU A 453 6.48 17.99 -11.24
N ILE A 454 7.40 17.07 -10.96
CA ILE A 454 8.13 17.00 -9.69
C ILE A 454 8.77 18.35 -9.32
N THR A 455 9.20 19.11 -10.32
CA THR A 455 9.86 20.42 -10.11
C THR A 455 8.88 21.57 -9.93
N SER A 456 7.57 21.34 -10.06
CA SER A 456 6.52 22.35 -9.87
C SER A 456 6.07 22.46 -8.41
N TYR A 457 6.28 21.42 -7.62
CA TYR A 457 5.87 21.43 -6.22
C TYR A 457 6.79 22.31 -5.36
N PRO A 458 6.23 22.97 -4.32
CA PRO A 458 7.06 23.72 -3.39
C PRO A 458 8.14 22.84 -2.73
N PRO A 459 9.35 23.38 -2.48
CA PRO A 459 10.41 22.67 -1.78
C PRO A 459 9.95 22.07 -0.44
N GLY A 460 10.27 20.79 -0.23
CA GLY A 460 9.87 20.03 0.97
C GLY A 460 8.43 19.53 0.95
N TYR A 461 7.74 19.59 -0.20
CA TYR A 461 6.36 19.17 -0.33
C TYR A 461 6.19 18.12 -1.44
N LYS A 462 5.30 17.11 -1.23
CA LYS A 462 5.08 15.99 -2.17
C LYS A 462 6.42 15.37 -2.64
N GLU A 463 6.54 15.08 -3.93
CA GLU A 463 7.74 14.46 -4.50
C GLU A 463 8.96 15.40 -4.50
N ASN A 464 8.78 16.70 -4.31
CA ASN A 464 9.89 17.66 -4.30
C ASN A 464 10.52 17.82 -2.91
N GLY A 465 11.12 16.76 -2.39
CA GLY A 465 11.90 16.78 -1.15
C GLY A 465 11.08 16.66 0.15
N SER A 466 9.85 16.14 0.12
CA SER A 466 9.19 15.65 1.34
C SER A 466 9.71 14.26 1.70
N VAL A 467 9.40 13.79 2.92
CA VAL A 467 9.45 12.37 3.23
C VAL A 467 8.26 11.71 2.55
N PHE A 468 8.49 11.06 1.42
CA PHE A 468 7.47 10.23 0.80
C PHE A 468 7.50 8.87 1.50
N SER A 469 6.52 8.64 2.39
CA SER A 469 6.61 7.55 3.38
C SER A 469 6.74 6.17 2.75
N HIS A 470 6.20 5.98 1.53
CA HIS A 470 6.19 4.73 0.80
C HIS A 470 7.60 4.17 0.45
N ASN A 471 8.58 5.05 0.19
CA ASN A 471 9.94 4.64 -0.20
C ASN A 471 10.79 4.21 1.00
N ASN A 472 10.47 4.71 2.18
CA ASN A 472 11.26 4.48 3.39
C ASN A 472 11.38 3.00 3.78
N PRO A 473 10.30 2.18 3.73
CA PRO A 473 10.39 0.75 3.93
C PRO A 473 11.33 0.02 2.98
N TRP A 474 11.51 0.46 1.73
CA TRP A 474 12.46 -0.17 0.81
C TRP A 474 13.89 -0.06 1.32
N VAL A 475 14.26 1.11 1.83
CA VAL A 475 15.59 1.35 2.42
C VAL A 475 15.75 0.58 3.73
N SER A 476 14.70 0.52 4.57
CA SER A 476 14.67 -0.28 5.79
C SER A 476 14.85 -1.78 5.48
N ILE A 477 14.16 -2.31 4.47
CA ILE A 477 14.31 -3.69 4.01
C ILE A 477 15.74 -3.96 3.50
N ALA A 478 16.30 -3.04 2.71
CA ALA A 478 17.67 -3.14 2.24
C ALA A 478 18.67 -3.19 3.41
N ALA A 479 18.52 -2.33 4.42
CA ALA A 479 19.34 -2.34 5.63
C ALA A 479 19.21 -3.67 6.39
N ALA A 480 17.99 -4.18 6.57
CA ALA A 480 17.76 -5.47 7.20
C ALA A 480 18.41 -6.63 6.40
N THR A 481 18.33 -6.59 5.06
CA THR A 481 18.94 -7.59 4.18
C THR A 481 20.48 -7.60 4.31
N LEU A 482 21.08 -6.46 4.66
CA LEU A 482 22.52 -6.32 4.95
C LEU A 482 22.88 -6.66 6.41
N GLY A 483 21.90 -7.10 7.23
CA GLY A 483 22.12 -7.44 8.64
C GLY A 483 22.19 -6.23 9.59
N ARG A 484 21.78 -5.03 9.14
CA ARG A 484 21.84 -3.78 9.88
C ARG A 484 20.55 -3.52 10.66
N GLY A 485 20.27 -4.30 11.70
CA GLY A 485 19.01 -4.27 12.43
C GLY A 485 18.69 -2.92 13.09
N ASP A 486 19.68 -2.26 13.70
CA ASP A 486 19.48 -0.94 14.32
C ASP A 486 19.09 0.10 13.27
N GLU A 487 19.73 0.09 12.11
CA GLU A 487 19.44 1.02 11.02
C GLU A 487 18.06 0.77 10.40
N ALA A 488 17.73 -0.50 10.15
CA ALA A 488 16.44 -0.90 9.61
C ALA A 488 15.29 -0.47 10.55
N PHE A 489 15.45 -0.70 11.84
CA PHE A 489 14.44 -0.35 12.84
C PHE A 489 14.34 1.16 13.08
N ASP A 490 15.45 1.91 13.06
CA ASP A 490 15.44 3.37 13.13
C ASP A 490 14.63 3.98 11.97
N LEU A 491 14.85 3.52 10.73
CA LEU A 491 14.09 3.97 9.56
C LEU A 491 12.60 3.62 9.67
N TYR A 492 12.27 2.41 10.13
CA TYR A 492 10.89 2.01 10.39
C TYR A 492 10.21 2.92 11.42
N ARG A 493 10.87 3.20 12.55
CA ARG A 493 10.29 4.01 13.63
C ARG A 493 9.98 5.44 13.21
N ARG A 494 10.83 6.05 12.37
CA ARG A 494 10.67 7.45 11.96
C ARG A 494 9.40 7.72 11.18
N ILE A 495 8.95 6.76 10.38
CA ILE A 495 7.69 6.88 9.61
C ILE A 495 6.50 6.23 10.30
N CYS A 496 6.73 5.45 11.35
CA CYS A 496 5.68 4.66 11.99
C CYS A 496 4.86 5.54 12.96
N PRO A 497 3.53 5.64 12.78
CA PRO A 497 2.68 6.58 13.51
C PRO A 497 2.72 6.41 15.03
N ALA A 498 2.88 5.19 15.53
CA ALA A 498 2.94 4.94 16.98
C ALA A 498 4.17 5.58 17.65
N TYR A 499 5.24 5.82 16.89
CA TYR A 499 6.47 6.42 17.44
C TYR A 499 6.51 7.95 17.32
N VAL A 500 5.50 8.55 16.70
CA VAL A 500 5.35 10.02 16.61
C VAL A 500 4.13 10.52 17.41
N GLU A 501 3.64 9.73 18.37
CA GLU A 501 2.48 10.07 19.21
C GLU A 501 2.66 11.41 19.94
N GLU A 502 3.85 11.67 20.48
CA GLU A 502 4.18 12.91 21.18
C GLU A 502 4.23 14.13 20.26
N LEU A 503 4.30 13.91 18.96
CA LEU A 503 4.33 14.93 17.91
C LEU A 503 3.02 15.00 17.13
N SER A 504 1.94 14.42 17.63
CA SER A 504 0.64 14.32 16.94
C SER A 504 0.05 15.67 16.50
N GLU A 505 0.27 16.73 17.29
CA GLU A 505 -0.14 18.11 16.97
C GLU A 505 0.58 18.65 15.70
N ILE A 506 1.83 18.24 15.48
CA ILE A 506 2.62 18.62 14.30
C ILE A 506 2.25 17.70 13.14
N HIS A 507 2.22 16.39 13.40
CA HIS A 507 1.95 15.37 12.39
C HIS A 507 0.54 15.52 11.78
N GLY A 508 -0.48 15.72 12.61
CA GLY A 508 -1.81 16.19 12.21
C GLY A 508 -2.63 15.19 11.38
N THR A 509 -2.34 13.88 11.48
CA THR A 509 -3.16 12.81 10.90
C THR A 509 -3.81 11.97 11.98
N GLU A 510 -4.69 11.03 11.60
CA GLU A 510 -5.35 10.13 12.52
C GLU A 510 -4.31 9.27 13.26
N PRO A 511 -4.54 8.97 14.56
CA PRO A 511 -3.64 8.12 15.33
C PRO A 511 -3.41 6.77 14.66
N TYR A 512 -2.15 6.30 14.66
CA TYR A 512 -1.72 5.00 14.16
C TYR A 512 -1.91 4.75 12.67
N VAL A 513 -2.13 5.80 11.87
CA VAL A 513 -2.34 5.72 10.43
C VAL A 513 -1.15 6.27 9.67
N TYR A 514 -0.59 5.46 8.77
CA TYR A 514 0.45 5.93 7.86
C TYR A 514 -0.11 6.96 6.88
N SER A 515 0.68 8.01 6.65
CA SER A 515 0.43 9.02 5.63
C SER A 515 1.24 8.76 4.36
N GLN A 516 0.82 9.37 3.26
CA GLN A 516 1.55 9.32 2.00
C GLN A 516 2.84 10.14 2.09
N THR A 517 2.74 11.38 2.59
CA THR A 517 3.86 12.31 2.65
C THR A 517 3.94 13.01 4.01
N ILE A 518 5.16 13.34 4.42
CA ILE A 518 5.45 14.18 5.59
C ILE A 518 6.34 15.33 5.10
N ALA A 519 5.98 16.57 5.41
CA ALA A 519 6.72 17.74 4.97
C ALA A 519 8.20 17.69 5.38
N GLY A 520 9.09 17.92 4.42
CA GLY A 520 10.53 17.83 4.56
C GLY A 520 11.20 19.10 5.12
N ARG A 521 12.54 19.05 5.25
CA ARG A 521 13.37 20.14 5.84
C ARG A 521 13.22 21.48 5.16
N ALA A 522 12.99 21.48 3.85
CA ALA A 522 12.80 22.72 3.10
C ALA A 522 11.42 23.36 3.29
N SER A 523 10.47 22.65 3.89
CA SER A 523 9.14 23.16 4.21
C SER A 523 9.14 23.94 5.52
N LYS A 524 8.33 25.02 5.58
CA LYS A 524 8.03 25.73 6.84
C LYS A 524 7.22 24.89 7.83
N ARG A 525 6.71 23.74 7.41
CA ARG A 525 5.84 22.84 8.18
C ARG A 525 6.47 21.47 8.34
N LEU A 526 7.78 21.41 8.60
CA LEU A 526 8.50 20.17 8.83
C LEU A 526 7.71 19.25 9.78
N GLY A 527 7.53 18.00 9.39
CA GLY A 527 6.83 16.97 10.16
C GLY A 527 5.32 16.90 9.94
N GLN A 528 4.70 17.88 9.24
CA GLN A 528 3.27 17.84 8.94
C GLN A 528 2.98 16.78 7.87
N ALA A 529 2.18 15.79 8.24
CA ALA A 529 1.76 14.72 7.33
C ALA A 529 0.55 15.10 6.48
N LYS A 530 0.40 14.43 5.33
CA LYS A 530 -0.70 14.60 4.39
C LYS A 530 -1.13 13.26 3.78
N ASN A 531 -2.39 13.19 3.36
CA ASN A 531 -2.98 12.06 2.67
C ASN A 531 -2.81 10.76 3.47
N SER A 532 -3.44 10.72 4.64
CA SER A 532 -3.53 9.53 5.48
C SER A 532 -4.41 8.43 4.86
N TRP A 533 -4.30 7.20 5.33
CA TRP A 533 -5.02 6.00 4.93
C TRP A 533 -4.62 5.41 3.58
N LEU A 534 -4.64 6.17 2.51
CA LEU A 534 -4.56 5.69 1.13
C LEU A 534 -3.12 5.71 0.61
N THR A 535 -2.30 4.90 1.18
CA THR A 535 -0.88 4.81 0.83
C THR A 535 -0.35 3.38 0.89
N GLY A 536 0.45 2.99 -0.09
CA GLY A 536 1.19 1.74 -0.08
C GLY A 536 2.24 1.63 1.04
N THR A 537 2.46 2.72 1.78
CA THR A 537 3.31 2.71 2.97
C THR A 537 2.89 1.64 3.97
N ALA A 538 1.57 1.46 4.19
CA ALA A 538 1.07 0.47 5.13
C ALA A 538 1.50 -0.96 4.75
N ALA A 539 1.36 -1.33 3.47
CA ALA A 539 1.75 -2.65 2.98
C ALA A 539 3.27 -2.87 3.09
N TRP A 540 4.06 -1.91 2.63
CA TRP A 540 5.51 -2.03 2.68
C TRP A 540 6.09 -1.95 4.08
N ALA A 541 5.52 -1.14 4.99
CA ALA A 541 5.92 -1.10 6.39
C ALA A 541 5.61 -2.44 7.08
N PHE A 542 4.44 -3.05 6.79
CA PHE A 542 4.10 -4.37 7.31
C PHE A 542 5.08 -5.44 6.81
N VAL A 543 5.36 -5.47 5.51
CA VAL A 543 6.35 -6.39 4.92
C VAL A 543 7.73 -6.15 5.55
N GLY A 544 8.18 -4.90 5.63
CA GLY A 544 9.49 -4.54 6.18
C GLY A 544 9.67 -5.01 7.61
N VAL A 545 8.71 -4.71 8.48
CA VAL A 545 8.81 -5.08 9.89
C VAL A 545 8.63 -6.58 10.11
N THR A 546 7.64 -7.22 9.50
CA THR A 546 7.33 -8.63 9.79
C THR A 546 8.26 -9.61 9.06
N GLN A 547 8.58 -9.34 7.79
CA GLN A 547 9.33 -10.28 6.96
C GLN A 547 10.85 -10.06 6.99
N TYR A 548 11.30 -8.85 7.35
CA TYR A 548 12.73 -8.52 7.31
C TYR A 548 13.32 -8.15 8.67
N ILE A 549 12.66 -7.32 9.49
CA ILE A 549 13.16 -6.99 10.83
C ILE A 549 12.86 -8.14 11.80
N LEU A 550 11.59 -8.54 11.94
CA LEU A 550 11.20 -9.73 12.72
C LEU A 550 11.55 -11.03 12.00
N GLY A 551 11.77 -10.96 10.69
CA GLY A 551 12.34 -12.02 9.85
C GLY A 551 11.43 -13.22 9.63
N ILE A 552 10.10 -13.09 9.74
CA ILE A 552 9.13 -14.17 9.53
C ILE A 552 8.55 -14.03 8.13
N ARG A 553 9.14 -14.71 7.15
CA ARG A 553 8.85 -14.53 5.73
C ARG A 553 8.36 -15.81 5.06
N PRO A 554 7.19 -15.77 4.35
CA PRO A 554 6.72 -16.91 3.55
C PRO A 554 7.66 -17.19 2.37
N ASP A 555 7.87 -18.48 2.12
CA ASP A 555 8.57 -18.97 0.93
C ASP A 555 7.77 -20.12 0.28
N TYR A 556 8.19 -20.56 -0.89
CA TYR A 556 7.44 -21.53 -1.68
C TYR A 556 7.21 -22.87 -0.97
N ASP A 557 8.14 -23.33 -0.16
CA ASP A 557 8.10 -24.62 0.55
C ASP A 557 8.44 -24.53 2.05
N ALA A 558 8.63 -23.29 2.57
CA ALA A 558 9.02 -23.06 3.94
C ALA A 558 8.50 -21.71 4.47
N LEU A 559 8.52 -21.55 5.79
CA LEU A 559 8.53 -20.26 6.45
C LEU A 559 9.99 -19.95 6.81
N ILE A 560 10.52 -18.85 6.29
CA ILE A 560 11.85 -18.37 6.68
C ILE A 560 11.73 -17.68 8.03
N VAL A 561 12.60 -18.03 8.99
CA VAL A 561 12.64 -17.35 10.30
C VAL A 561 14.09 -16.89 10.55
N ARG A 562 14.37 -15.67 10.09
CA ARG A 562 15.70 -15.03 10.17
C ARG A 562 15.57 -13.59 10.67
N PRO A 563 15.42 -13.41 11.98
CA PRO A 563 15.31 -12.08 12.60
C PRO A 563 16.59 -11.25 12.44
N VAL A 564 16.39 -9.95 12.19
CA VAL A 564 17.46 -8.93 12.14
C VAL A 564 17.05 -7.81 13.10
N LEU A 565 17.10 -8.12 14.39
CA LEU A 565 16.59 -7.25 15.45
C LEU A 565 17.56 -6.11 15.77
N PRO A 566 17.04 -4.92 16.14
CA PRO A 566 17.87 -3.87 16.73
C PRO A 566 18.41 -4.33 18.09
N LYS A 567 19.51 -3.70 18.53
CA LYS A 567 20.09 -3.97 19.86
C LYS A 567 19.12 -3.72 21.03
N SER A 568 18.17 -2.79 20.82
CA SER A 568 17.15 -2.43 21.82
C SER A 568 16.07 -3.51 22.02
N LEU A 569 16.00 -4.53 21.18
CA LEU A 569 14.99 -5.60 21.26
C LEU A 569 15.68 -6.96 21.53
N GLU A 570 15.54 -7.45 22.75
CA GLU A 570 16.15 -8.71 23.21
C GLU A 570 15.51 -9.96 22.58
N GLY A 571 14.25 -9.84 22.16
CA GLY A 571 13.50 -10.92 21.52
C GLY A 571 12.02 -10.60 21.41
N PHE A 572 11.26 -11.55 20.91
CA PHE A 572 9.81 -11.48 20.81
C PHE A 572 9.20 -12.89 20.71
N GLU A 573 7.92 -12.97 20.97
CA GLU A 573 7.10 -14.13 20.62
C GLU A 573 6.20 -13.75 19.44
N ALA A 574 5.94 -14.70 18.54
CA ALA A 574 5.01 -14.49 17.42
C ALA A 574 4.11 -15.70 17.23
N ARG A 575 2.88 -15.42 16.83
CA ARG A 575 1.93 -16.41 16.37
C ARG A 575 1.62 -16.14 14.89
N ARG A 576 1.90 -17.11 14.03
CA ARG A 576 1.70 -16.99 12.58
C ARG A 576 0.86 -18.13 12.05
N LEU A 577 -0.33 -17.83 11.53
CA LEU A 577 -1.10 -18.80 10.75
C LEU A 577 -0.53 -18.81 9.31
N PHE A 578 0.08 -19.93 8.92
CA PHE A 578 0.65 -20.09 7.58
C PHE A 578 0.22 -21.43 6.98
N ARG A 579 -0.47 -21.39 5.85
CA ARG A 579 -0.98 -22.57 5.13
C ARG A 579 -1.71 -23.58 6.02
N GLY A 580 -2.60 -23.08 6.88
CA GLY A 580 -3.44 -23.91 7.76
C GLY A 580 -2.76 -24.36 9.06
N THR A 581 -1.48 -24.11 9.26
CA THR A 581 -0.72 -24.44 10.48
C THR A 581 -0.43 -23.16 11.28
N VAL A 582 -0.62 -23.22 12.59
CA VAL A 582 -0.18 -22.15 13.51
C VAL A 582 1.26 -22.42 13.93
N TYR A 583 2.13 -21.47 13.63
CA TYR A 583 3.53 -21.46 14.09
C TYR A 583 3.62 -20.54 15.30
N ASP A 584 3.95 -21.10 16.49
CA ASP A 584 4.32 -20.34 17.67
C ASP A 584 5.84 -20.18 17.67
N ILE A 585 6.29 -18.96 17.41
CA ILE A 585 7.69 -18.63 17.17
C ILE A 585 8.20 -17.85 18.38
N ARG A 586 9.29 -18.31 18.98
CA ARG A 586 9.99 -17.58 20.07
C ARG A 586 11.40 -17.24 19.62
N VAL A 587 11.72 -15.96 19.64
CA VAL A 587 13.05 -15.42 19.35
C VAL A 587 13.64 -14.81 20.60
N ARG A 588 14.89 -15.13 20.90
CA ARG A 588 15.62 -14.57 22.06
C ARG A 588 17.09 -14.37 21.74
N ARG A 589 17.72 -13.40 22.37
CA ARG A 589 19.18 -13.27 22.38
C ARG A 589 19.80 -14.16 23.47
N GLY A 590 21.03 -14.57 23.23
CA GLY A 590 21.80 -15.41 24.17
C GLY A 590 21.62 -16.90 23.94
N GLY A 591 22.54 -17.68 24.54
CA GLY A 591 22.64 -19.11 24.34
C GLY A 591 23.36 -19.48 23.04
N GLU A 592 23.28 -20.76 22.66
CA GLU A 592 23.84 -21.26 21.41
C GLU A 592 22.98 -20.81 20.24
N PRO A 593 23.52 -20.06 19.25
CA PRO A 593 22.73 -19.61 18.11
C PRO A 593 22.21 -20.78 17.28
N GLY A 594 20.96 -20.71 16.87
CA GLY A 594 20.34 -21.76 16.07
C GLY A 594 18.83 -21.63 15.96
N LEU A 595 18.24 -22.58 15.21
CA LEU A 595 16.81 -22.74 15.02
C LEU A 595 16.39 -24.15 15.45
N TRP A 596 15.28 -24.24 16.18
CA TRP A 596 14.69 -25.53 16.61
C TRP A 596 13.23 -25.56 16.21
N ILE A 597 12.78 -26.74 15.77
CA ILE A 597 11.37 -27.04 15.46
C ILE A 597 10.94 -28.15 16.42
N ASP A 598 9.94 -27.89 17.27
CA ASP A 598 9.47 -28.83 18.31
C ASP A 598 10.62 -29.40 19.16
N GLY A 599 11.59 -28.57 19.48
CA GLY A 599 12.78 -28.95 20.28
C GLY A 599 13.90 -29.64 19.49
N ALA A 600 13.69 -29.99 18.23
CA ALA A 600 14.73 -30.55 17.37
C ALA A 600 15.49 -29.43 16.62
N ARG A 601 16.83 -29.42 16.71
CA ARG A 601 17.67 -28.44 16.01
C ARG A 601 17.60 -28.65 14.50
N VAL A 602 17.50 -27.55 13.75
CA VAL A 602 17.47 -27.52 12.29
C VAL A 602 18.60 -26.63 11.78
N GLU A 603 19.24 -27.00 10.69
CA GLU A 603 20.24 -26.17 10.04
C GLU A 603 19.59 -25.05 9.20
N GLY A 604 20.19 -23.85 9.28
CA GLY A 604 19.73 -22.67 8.54
C GLY A 604 18.54 -21.97 9.17
N ASP A 605 17.74 -21.31 8.35
CA ASP A 605 16.65 -20.42 8.74
C ASP A 605 15.28 -20.84 8.16
N ARG A 606 15.19 -22.04 7.56
CA ARG A 606 14.01 -22.56 6.87
C ARG A 606 13.23 -23.53 7.76
N VAL A 607 11.99 -23.19 8.02
CA VAL A 607 11.00 -24.06 8.68
C VAL A 607 10.12 -24.66 7.57
N PRO A 608 10.29 -25.93 7.19
CA PRO A 608 9.50 -26.55 6.12
C PRO A 608 8.00 -26.49 6.42
N VAL A 609 7.19 -26.35 5.37
CA VAL A 609 5.72 -26.35 5.53
C VAL A 609 5.25 -27.65 6.19
N GLN A 610 4.48 -27.54 7.26
CA GLN A 610 4.02 -28.65 8.08
C GLN A 610 2.57 -29.04 7.71
N THR A 611 2.43 -29.84 6.67
CA THR A 611 1.11 -30.26 6.18
C THR A 611 0.40 -31.16 7.22
N GLY A 612 -0.89 -30.88 7.50
CA GLY A 612 -1.74 -31.68 8.38
C GLY A 612 -1.49 -31.48 9.89
N ARG A 613 -0.62 -30.55 10.28
CA ARG A 613 -0.38 -30.18 11.67
C ARG A 613 -1.15 -28.93 12.06
N ALA A 614 -1.84 -28.96 13.18
CA ALA A 614 -2.56 -27.79 13.67
C ALA A 614 -1.61 -26.72 14.24
N ARG A 615 -0.48 -27.14 14.88
CA ARG A 615 0.44 -26.24 15.55
C ARG A 615 1.89 -26.78 15.52
N VAL A 616 2.85 -25.86 15.46
CA VAL A 616 4.29 -26.13 15.45
C VAL A 616 4.99 -25.10 16.33
N SER A 617 5.91 -25.52 17.18
CA SER A 617 6.78 -24.63 17.96
C SER A 617 8.08 -24.38 17.20
N VAL A 618 8.47 -23.10 17.11
CA VAL A 618 9.74 -22.67 16.50
C VAL A 618 10.49 -21.80 17.51
N GLU A 619 11.73 -22.17 17.80
CA GLU A 619 12.59 -21.38 18.67
C GLU A 619 13.83 -20.92 17.89
N VAL A 620 14.20 -19.65 18.07
CA VAL A 620 15.39 -19.06 17.47
C VAL A 620 16.22 -18.39 18.57
N ALA A 621 17.47 -18.83 18.69
CA ALA A 621 18.45 -18.15 19.52
C ALA A 621 19.38 -17.31 18.64
N LEU A 622 19.49 -16.03 18.92
CA LEU A 622 20.39 -15.09 18.29
C LEU A 622 21.66 -14.93 19.12
N ARG A 623 22.76 -14.58 18.46
CA ARG A 623 23.99 -14.20 19.17
C ARG A 623 23.73 -13.03 20.11
N GLU A 624 24.41 -13.02 21.24
CA GLU A 624 24.53 -11.81 22.04
C GLU A 624 25.16 -10.70 21.20
N VAL A 625 24.76 -9.48 21.45
CA VAL A 625 25.32 -8.30 20.80
C VAL A 625 26.25 -7.66 21.82
N ASP A 626 27.53 -7.53 21.49
CA ASP A 626 28.53 -6.81 22.27
C ASP A 626 28.20 -5.30 22.39
#